data_681714b39be736384a0b7a0055df24bd
#
_entry.id   681714b39be736384a0b7a0055df24bd
#
_cell.length_a   1.000
_cell.length_b   1.000
_cell.length_c   1.000
_cell.angle_alpha   90.00
_cell.angle_beta   90.00
_cell.angle_gamma   90.00
#
_symmetry.space_group_name_H-M   'P 1'
#
loop_
_entity.id
_entity.type
_entity.pdbx_description
1 polymer ?
#
loop_
_entity_poly.entity_id
_entity_poly.type
_entity_poly.pdbx_seq_one_letter_code
_entity_poly.pdbx_strand_id
1 'polypeptide(L)'
;MLLILRLFTLVASPADLGPDESQYWFWSRDLAFGYFSKPPMIAWTIGATTALFGNSEWAVRLAAPLLHIGAAVFLYLTAKQLFTQRIAFWAGVAWLTIPGVTLSSFLITTDALLLFFWSGALFFLLRIIQAPSPKLLDFAALGAAIGFGLLSKYAMIYFPIAMVLAMVMAPPVRRTVLRPELLLTASIAVGLLIPNILWNVANDFQTVAHTAANANWGASLFKPGNLLTFIVEQFAIAGPVFFGVFLWVGYRQWRGFSKVTSDKTTINALIPFALTPLVIVCVQAFISRAHANWAVAAYPAIIMLAVAWLHEHRAAWVAKATVGAHAALTLAFVLALSHFSTVDRLGLASAIKEIRGWEEQSHAVAAMAAGYDAVMIDDRALMGAMLYYERGTPLEIVAIDPNASISHHYEAFKAFDPDKHKRVLFVTTRSDDNHVNYRFKQITPLGPTTVSLGGDQMRTYHLFDVAEFFGKRQR
;
A
#
# COMPACT_ATOMS: atom_id res chain seq x y z
N MET A 1 -5.63 -7.81 -22.46
CA MET A 1 -4.54 -8.80 -22.31
C MET A 1 -3.86 -8.72 -20.94
N LEU A 2 -3.22 -7.60 -20.53
CA LEU A 2 -2.55 -7.49 -19.21
C LEU A 2 -3.48 -7.78 -18.01
N LEU A 3 -4.72 -7.30 -18.01
CA LEU A 3 -5.67 -7.60 -16.94
C LEU A 3 -5.95 -9.11 -16.85
N ILE A 4 -6.21 -9.77 -17.98
CA ILE A 4 -6.45 -11.21 -18.03
C ILE A 4 -5.25 -11.98 -17.49
N LEU A 5 -4.04 -11.57 -17.88
CA LEU A 5 -2.80 -12.18 -17.37
C LEU A 5 -2.68 -12.02 -15.85
N ARG A 6 -2.96 -10.83 -15.30
CA ARG A 6 -2.93 -10.57 -13.86
C ARG A 6 -3.99 -11.38 -13.09
N LEU A 7 -5.22 -11.43 -13.60
CA LEU A 7 -6.28 -12.23 -12.98
C LEU A 7 -5.95 -13.73 -13.00
N PHE A 8 -5.40 -14.22 -14.12
CA PHE A 8 -4.91 -15.58 -14.19
C PHE A 8 -3.81 -15.85 -13.15
N THR A 9 -2.84 -14.91 -13.02
CA THR A 9 -1.76 -15.04 -12.03
C THR A 9 -2.29 -15.12 -10.60
N LEU A 10 -3.30 -14.31 -10.25
CA LEU A 10 -3.91 -14.35 -8.91
C LEU A 10 -4.50 -15.72 -8.59
N VAL A 11 -5.16 -16.35 -9.58
CA VAL A 11 -5.80 -17.67 -9.39
C VAL A 11 -4.78 -18.81 -9.42
N ALA A 12 -3.75 -18.70 -10.26
CA ALA A 12 -2.76 -19.77 -10.47
C ALA A 12 -1.59 -19.72 -9.48
N SER A 13 -1.41 -18.61 -8.75
CA SER A 13 -0.28 -18.45 -7.84
C SER A 13 -0.46 -19.25 -6.56
N PRO A 14 0.57 -19.98 -6.10
CA PRO A 14 0.59 -20.65 -4.79
C PRO A 14 0.99 -19.68 -3.66
N ALA A 15 0.89 -18.39 -3.88
CA ALA A 15 1.35 -17.38 -2.91
C ALA A 15 0.34 -17.17 -1.79
N ASP A 16 0.77 -17.43 -0.57
CA ASP A 16 0.03 -17.12 0.65
C ASP A 16 -0.25 -15.61 0.78
N LEU A 17 -1.24 -15.25 1.60
CA LEU A 17 -1.41 -13.86 2.00
C LEU A 17 -0.22 -13.38 2.81
N GLY A 18 0.33 -12.23 2.42
CA GLY A 18 1.33 -11.56 3.23
C GLY A 18 0.76 -11.00 4.55
N PRO A 19 1.63 -10.64 5.52
CA PRO A 19 1.20 -10.19 6.85
C PRO A 19 0.22 -9.00 6.85
N ASP A 20 0.38 -8.06 5.93
CA ASP A 20 -0.56 -6.93 5.80
C ASP A 20 -1.88 -7.36 5.16
N GLU A 21 -1.84 -8.26 4.15
CA GLU A 21 -3.04 -8.74 3.46
C GLU A 21 -3.95 -9.55 4.38
N SER A 22 -3.37 -10.45 5.18
CA SER A 22 -4.11 -11.24 6.17
C SER A 22 -4.71 -10.35 7.27
N GLN A 23 -4.00 -9.29 7.70
CA GLN A 23 -4.54 -8.30 8.63
C GLN A 23 -5.70 -7.50 8.01
N TYR A 24 -5.59 -7.08 6.75
CA TYR A 24 -6.68 -6.35 6.07
C TYR A 24 -7.89 -7.25 5.82
N TRP A 25 -7.67 -8.53 5.52
CA TRP A 25 -8.74 -9.51 5.47
C TRP A 25 -9.42 -9.68 6.84
N PHE A 26 -8.67 -9.78 7.93
CA PHE A 26 -9.22 -9.85 9.27
C PHE A 26 -10.09 -8.62 9.58
N TRP A 27 -9.63 -7.41 9.27
CA TRP A 27 -10.43 -6.19 9.40
C TRP A 27 -11.72 -6.21 8.58
N SER A 28 -11.70 -6.84 7.42
CA SER A 28 -12.87 -6.92 6.55
C SER A 28 -13.99 -7.81 7.11
N ARG A 29 -13.75 -8.54 8.19
CA ARG A 29 -14.75 -9.36 8.87
C ARG A 29 -15.59 -8.56 9.87
N ASP A 30 -15.08 -7.42 10.31
CA ASP A 30 -15.80 -6.47 11.18
C ASP A 30 -15.60 -5.05 10.62
N LEU A 31 -16.56 -4.60 9.80
CA LEU A 31 -16.45 -3.34 9.07
C LEU A 31 -16.61 -2.14 9.99
N ALA A 32 -15.55 -1.35 10.13
CA ALA A 32 -15.50 -0.13 10.91
C ALA A 32 -15.14 1.09 10.04
N PHE A 33 -15.23 2.28 10.61
CA PHE A 33 -14.83 3.52 9.94
C PHE A 33 -13.35 3.88 10.13
N GLY A 34 -12.57 3.01 10.77
CA GLY A 34 -11.13 3.10 10.95
C GLY A 34 -10.58 1.85 11.56
N TYR A 35 -9.27 1.66 11.48
CA TYR A 35 -8.56 0.55 12.08
C TYR A 35 -7.25 1.04 12.70
N PHE A 36 -6.63 0.22 13.54
CA PHE A 36 -5.42 0.57 14.30
C PHE A 36 -4.36 1.33 13.48
N SER A 37 -4.08 0.91 12.25
CA SER A 37 -2.97 1.47 11.46
C SER A 37 -3.36 2.07 10.11
N LYS A 38 -4.63 1.94 9.67
CA LYS A 38 -5.08 2.39 8.34
C LYS A 38 -6.51 2.94 8.38
N PRO A 39 -6.86 3.85 7.46
CA PRO A 39 -8.23 4.21 7.15
C PRO A 39 -9.02 3.01 6.58
N PRO A 40 -10.37 3.08 6.52
CA PRO A 40 -11.22 1.91 6.40
C PRO A 40 -11.31 1.29 4.98
N MET A 41 -10.97 2.03 3.93
CA MET A 41 -11.32 1.66 2.53
C MET A 41 -10.73 0.31 2.11
N ILE A 42 -9.54 -0.05 2.62
CA ILE A 42 -8.90 -1.33 2.30
C ILE A 42 -9.74 -2.51 2.80
N ALA A 43 -10.23 -2.44 4.03
CA ALA A 43 -11.08 -3.47 4.64
C ALA A 43 -12.45 -3.55 3.94
N TRP A 44 -13.07 -2.42 3.62
CA TRP A 44 -14.35 -2.38 2.89
C TRP A 44 -14.21 -3.01 1.50
N THR A 45 -13.11 -2.72 0.80
CA THR A 45 -12.82 -3.26 -0.53
C THR A 45 -12.64 -4.77 -0.50
N ILE A 46 -11.86 -5.29 0.45
CA ILE A 46 -11.66 -6.73 0.65
C ILE A 46 -12.97 -7.39 1.11
N GLY A 47 -13.73 -6.74 2.00
CA GLY A 47 -15.04 -7.21 2.41
C GLY A 47 -16.00 -7.39 1.23
N ALA A 48 -16.03 -6.44 0.30
CA ALA A 48 -16.86 -6.51 -0.88
C ALA A 48 -16.43 -7.66 -1.83
N THR A 49 -15.13 -7.80 -2.11
CA THR A 49 -14.63 -8.88 -3.00
C THR A 49 -14.83 -10.26 -2.38
N THR A 50 -14.58 -10.41 -1.08
CA THR A 50 -14.73 -11.70 -0.40
C THR A 50 -16.20 -12.07 -0.12
N ALA A 51 -17.09 -11.11 0.01
CA ALA A 51 -18.53 -11.36 0.07
C ALA A 51 -19.09 -11.94 -1.24
N LEU A 52 -18.52 -11.53 -2.38
CA LEU A 52 -18.95 -11.98 -3.71
C LEU A 52 -18.28 -13.30 -4.14
N PHE A 53 -17.01 -13.49 -3.78
CA PHE A 53 -16.18 -14.56 -4.36
C PHE A 53 -15.57 -15.52 -3.33
N GLY A 54 -15.94 -15.38 -2.06
CA GLY A 54 -15.39 -16.21 -0.97
C GLY A 54 -14.04 -15.69 -0.47
N ASN A 55 -13.41 -16.47 0.44
CA ASN A 55 -12.24 -16.06 1.21
C ASN A 55 -10.91 -16.64 0.68
N SER A 56 -10.83 -16.96 -0.61
CA SER A 56 -9.57 -17.37 -1.21
C SER A 56 -8.59 -16.18 -1.37
N GLU A 57 -7.30 -16.45 -1.45
CA GLU A 57 -6.23 -15.44 -1.61
C GLU A 57 -6.47 -14.55 -2.84
N TRP A 58 -6.89 -15.16 -3.95
CA TRP A 58 -7.19 -14.40 -5.16
C TRP A 58 -8.39 -13.45 -4.99
N ALA A 59 -9.42 -13.85 -4.22
CA ALA A 59 -10.58 -13.00 -3.95
C ALA A 59 -10.21 -11.80 -3.05
N VAL A 60 -9.33 -12.00 -2.07
CA VAL A 60 -8.75 -10.93 -1.25
C VAL A 60 -8.00 -9.92 -2.13
N ARG A 61 -7.23 -10.39 -3.11
CA ARG A 61 -6.38 -9.57 -4.00
C ARG A 61 -7.09 -9.00 -5.22
N LEU A 62 -8.28 -9.47 -5.55
CA LEU A 62 -9.00 -9.17 -6.81
C LEU A 62 -9.11 -7.68 -7.12
N ALA A 63 -9.34 -6.85 -6.12
CA ALA A 63 -9.50 -5.41 -6.33
C ALA A 63 -8.22 -4.73 -6.84
N ALA A 64 -7.02 -5.23 -6.51
CA ALA A 64 -5.76 -4.57 -6.85
C ALA A 64 -5.56 -4.38 -8.37
N PRO A 65 -5.62 -5.41 -9.23
CA PRO A 65 -5.49 -5.24 -10.67
C PRO A 65 -6.62 -4.40 -11.29
N LEU A 66 -7.85 -4.48 -10.74
CA LEU A 66 -8.98 -3.68 -11.22
C LEU A 66 -8.80 -2.20 -10.93
N LEU A 67 -8.33 -1.84 -9.74
CA LEU A 67 -8.02 -0.46 -9.36
C LEU A 67 -6.91 0.14 -10.24
N HIS A 68 -5.87 -0.62 -10.56
CA HIS A 68 -4.81 -0.16 -11.45
C HIS A 68 -5.29 0.01 -12.90
N ILE A 69 -6.23 -0.81 -13.39
CA ILE A 69 -6.89 -0.58 -14.70
C ILE A 69 -7.70 0.71 -14.64
N GLY A 70 -8.48 0.93 -13.58
CA GLY A 70 -9.23 2.16 -13.38
C GLY A 70 -8.31 3.40 -13.35
N ALA A 71 -7.19 3.32 -12.65
CA ALA A 71 -6.17 4.37 -12.64
C ALA A 71 -5.60 4.62 -14.05
N ALA A 72 -5.30 3.57 -14.82
CA ALA A 72 -4.83 3.69 -16.22
C ALA A 72 -5.87 4.39 -17.11
N VAL A 73 -7.16 4.09 -16.92
CA VAL A 73 -8.25 4.77 -17.64
C VAL A 73 -8.28 6.26 -17.29
N PHE A 74 -8.20 6.62 -16.00
CA PHE A 74 -8.12 8.02 -15.60
C PHE A 74 -6.86 8.71 -16.14
N LEU A 75 -5.70 8.06 -16.15
CA LEU A 75 -4.49 8.60 -16.75
C LEU A 75 -4.66 8.83 -18.25
N TYR A 76 -5.22 7.87 -18.97
CA TYR A 76 -5.53 8.02 -20.40
C TYR A 76 -6.46 9.21 -20.65
N LEU A 77 -7.57 9.31 -19.90
CA LEU A 77 -8.53 10.39 -20.03
C LEU A 77 -7.92 11.75 -19.68
N THR A 78 -7.08 11.80 -18.63
CA THR A 78 -6.34 12.99 -18.23
C THR A 78 -5.36 13.43 -19.32
N ALA A 79 -4.52 12.51 -19.78
CA ALA A 79 -3.54 12.78 -20.83
C ALA A 79 -4.19 13.17 -22.16
N LYS A 80 -5.39 12.63 -22.48
CA LYS A 80 -6.16 13.01 -23.67
C LYS A 80 -6.67 14.46 -23.63
N GLN A 81 -6.88 15.01 -22.43
CA GLN A 81 -7.24 16.43 -22.28
C GLN A 81 -6.05 17.36 -22.53
N LEU A 82 -4.82 16.89 -22.26
CA LEU A 82 -3.62 17.71 -22.25
C LEU A 82 -2.75 17.52 -23.49
N PHE A 83 -2.80 16.33 -24.09
CA PHE A 83 -1.90 15.88 -25.16
C PHE A 83 -2.67 15.20 -26.28
N THR A 84 -1.95 14.70 -27.27
CA THR A 84 -2.55 13.93 -28.35
C THR A 84 -3.08 12.57 -27.86
N GLN A 85 -4.07 12.03 -28.56
CA GLN A 85 -4.62 10.69 -28.25
C GLN A 85 -3.52 9.59 -28.24
N ARG A 86 -2.47 9.74 -29.06
CA ARG A 86 -1.34 8.81 -29.10
C ARG A 86 -0.52 8.86 -27.80
N ILE A 87 -0.23 10.05 -27.28
CA ILE A 87 0.47 10.25 -26.01
C ILE A 87 -0.40 9.68 -24.88
N ALA A 88 -1.70 9.98 -24.87
CA ALA A 88 -2.63 9.47 -23.88
C ALA A 88 -2.66 7.94 -23.82
N PHE A 89 -2.72 7.28 -24.98
CA PHE A 89 -2.68 5.82 -25.06
C PHE A 89 -1.38 5.25 -24.42
N TRP A 90 -0.22 5.80 -24.82
CA TRP A 90 1.06 5.31 -24.31
C TRP A 90 1.26 5.64 -22.83
N ALA A 91 0.68 6.72 -22.29
CA ALA A 91 0.72 7.02 -20.87
C ALA A 91 -0.08 5.97 -20.06
N GLY A 92 -1.28 5.61 -20.51
CA GLY A 92 -2.08 4.55 -19.88
C GLY A 92 -1.42 3.17 -19.94
N VAL A 93 -0.80 2.83 -21.08
CA VAL A 93 -0.07 1.55 -21.23
C VAL A 93 1.21 1.54 -20.38
N ALA A 94 1.98 2.64 -20.39
CA ALA A 94 3.17 2.78 -19.55
C ALA A 94 2.83 2.60 -18.06
N TRP A 95 1.75 3.23 -17.58
CA TRP A 95 1.27 3.05 -16.22
C TRP A 95 1.09 1.58 -15.85
N LEU A 96 0.43 0.81 -16.71
CA LEU A 96 0.15 -0.61 -16.44
C LEU A 96 1.41 -1.48 -16.44
N THR A 97 2.54 -1.01 -16.99
CA THR A 97 3.75 -1.82 -17.14
C THR A 97 4.89 -1.42 -16.21
N ILE A 98 4.84 -0.23 -15.56
CA ILE A 98 5.91 0.13 -14.61
C ILE A 98 6.02 -0.92 -13.50
N PRO A 99 7.25 -1.22 -13.02
CA PRO A 99 7.49 -2.29 -12.04
C PRO A 99 6.66 -2.15 -10.77
N GLY A 100 6.54 -0.95 -10.23
CA GLY A 100 5.74 -0.68 -9.03
C GLY A 100 4.26 -1.04 -9.19
N VAL A 101 3.63 -0.74 -10.34
CA VAL A 101 2.25 -1.11 -10.64
C VAL A 101 2.12 -2.61 -10.91
N THR A 102 3.14 -3.23 -11.51
CA THR A 102 3.16 -4.68 -11.70
C THR A 102 3.09 -5.40 -10.36
N LEU A 103 3.95 -5.05 -9.40
CA LEU A 103 3.95 -5.62 -8.06
C LEU A 103 2.63 -5.31 -7.31
N SER A 104 2.21 -4.04 -7.29
CA SER A 104 1.01 -3.59 -6.61
C SER A 104 -0.30 -4.12 -7.22
N SER A 105 -0.25 -4.68 -8.43
CA SER A 105 -1.42 -5.35 -9.03
C SER A 105 -1.58 -6.80 -8.58
N PHE A 106 -0.56 -7.37 -7.92
CA PHE A 106 -0.60 -8.71 -7.37
C PHE A 106 -0.92 -8.72 -5.86
N LEU A 107 -0.47 -7.69 -5.13
CA LEU A 107 -0.71 -7.55 -3.69
C LEU A 107 -1.80 -6.52 -3.44
N ILE A 108 -2.75 -6.82 -2.54
CA ILE A 108 -3.74 -5.81 -2.14
C ILE A 108 -3.17 -4.89 -1.07
N THR A 109 -3.02 -3.62 -1.43
CA THR A 109 -2.46 -2.58 -0.55
C THR A 109 -3.28 -1.30 -0.63
N THR A 110 -3.13 -0.44 0.37
CA THR A 110 -3.75 0.89 0.38
C THR A 110 -3.26 1.79 -0.77
N ASP A 111 -2.11 1.46 -1.38
CA ASP A 111 -1.56 2.22 -2.50
C ASP A 111 -2.35 2.04 -3.79
N ALA A 112 -2.88 0.84 -4.07
CA ALA A 112 -3.73 0.61 -5.23
C ALA A 112 -5.00 1.49 -5.19
N LEU A 113 -5.63 1.58 -4.02
CA LEU A 113 -6.77 2.45 -3.76
C LEU A 113 -6.42 3.94 -3.88
N LEU A 114 -5.34 4.36 -3.21
CA LEU A 114 -4.84 5.75 -3.29
C LEU A 114 -4.62 6.16 -4.74
N LEU A 115 -3.94 5.35 -5.54
CA LEU A 115 -3.58 5.65 -6.92
C LEU A 115 -4.80 5.72 -7.84
N PHE A 116 -5.82 4.90 -7.60
CA PHE A 116 -7.07 4.98 -8.31
C PHE A 116 -7.77 6.33 -8.05
N PHE A 117 -7.96 6.69 -6.77
CA PHE A 117 -8.62 7.94 -6.40
C PHE A 117 -7.77 9.17 -6.71
N TRP A 118 -6.45 9.11 -6.59
CA TRP A 118 -5.54 10.17 -7.00
C TRP A 118 -5.65 10.47 -8.49
N SER A 119 -5.63 9.43 -9.31
CA SER A 119 -5.77 9.55 -10.76
C SER A 119 -7.14 10.11 -11.15
N GLY A 120 -8.20 9.68 -10.45
CA GLY A 120 -9.56 10.23 -10.62
C GLY A 120 -9.64 11.71 -10.21
N ALA A 121 -9.06 12.07 -9.08
CA ALA A 121 -9.02 13.47 -8.63
C ALA A 121 -8.27 14.37 -9.63
N LEU A 122 -7.14 13.89 -10.17
CA LEU A 122 -6.39 14.63 -11.19
C LEU A 122 -7.19 14.79 -12.48
N PHE A 123 -7.92 13.76 -12.90
CA PHE A 123 -8.80 13.82 -14.06
C PHE A 123 -9.91 14.88 -13.89
N PHE A 124 -10.63 14.86 -12.77
CA PHE A 124 -11.72 15.81 -12.54
C PHE A 124 -11.20 17.24 -12.34
N LEU A 125 -10.09 17.43 -11.65
CA LEU A 125 -9.45 18.74 -11.50
C LEU A 125 -9.13 19.36 -12.89
N LEU A 126 -8.46 18.60 -13.75
CA LEU A 126 -8.09 19.12 -15.08
C LEU A 126 -9.30 19.33 -15.97
N ARG A 127 -10.33 18.51 -15.85
CA ARG A 127 -11.61 18.71 -16.54
C ARG A 127 -12.30 20.03 -16.12
N ILE A 128 -12.27 20.35 -14.81
CA ILE A 128 -12.77 21.63 -14.31
C ILE A 128 -11.94 22.80 -14.86
N ILE A 129 -10.60 22.66 -14.88
CA ILE A 129 -9.69 23.72 -15.34
C ILE A 129 -9.93 24.05 -16.81
N GLN A 130 -10.18 23.05 -17.65
CA GLN A 130 -10.27 23.21 -19.10
C GLN A 130 -11.70 23.55 -19.58
N ALA A 131 -12.71 23.27 -18.78
CA ALA A 131 -14.10 23.55 -19.19
C ALA A 131 -14.39 25.05 -19.10
N PRO A 132 -14.95 25.66 -20.17
CA PRO A 132 -15.41 27.04 -20.11
C PRO A 132 -16.50 27.26 -19.05
N SER A 133 -17.39 26.29 -18.88
CA SER A 133 -18.42 26.23 -17.83
C SER A 133 -18.38 24.84 -17.15
N PRO A 134 -17.57 24.66 -16.08
CA PRO A 134 -17.49 23.39 -15.42
C PRO A 134 -18.78 23.03 -14.70
N LYS A 135 -19.13 21.73 -14.70
CA LYS A 135 -20.35 21.22 -14.08
C LYS A 135 -20.16 21.01 -12.60
N LEU A 136 -21.20 21.27 -11.81
CA LEU A 136 -21.17 20.93 -10.36
C LEU A 136 -20.84 19.46 -10.09
N LEU A 137 -21.25 18.56 -10.98
CA LEU A 137 -20.91 17.14 -10.89
C LEU A 137 -19.39 16.89 -10.94
N ASP A 138 -18.62 17.69 -11.67
CA ASP A 138 -17.15 17.55 -11.73
C ASP A 138 -16.50 17.95 -10.38
N PHE A 139 -17.04 19.00 -9.73
CA PHE A 139 -16.62 19.39 -8.38
C PHE A 139 -16.99 18.33 -7.33
N ALA A 140 -18.21 17.79 -7.43
CA ALA A 140 -18.65 16.71 -6.54
C ALA A 140 -17.78 15.45 -6.70
N ALA A 141 -17.47 15.06 -7.95
CA ALA A 141 -16.62 13.92 -8.25
C ALA A 141 -15.17 14.13 -7.79
N LEU A 142 -14.64 15.36 -7.91
CA LEU A 142 -13.34 15.72 -7.35
C LEU A 142 -13.34 15.56 -5.82
N GLY A 143 -14.38 16.04 -5.14
CA GLY A 143 -14.56 15.92 -3.70
C GLY A 143 -14.66 14.46 -3.25
N ALA A 144 -15.44 13.66 -3.96
CA ALA A 144 -15.55 12.22 -3.70
C ALA A 144 -14.22 11.50 -3.90
N ALA A 145 -13.49 11.81 -4.97
CA ALA A 145 -12.17 11.21 -5.21
C ALA A 145 -11.16 11.57 -4.11
N ILE A 146 -11.15 12.83 -3.63
CA ILE A 146 -10.28 13.23 -2.51
C ILE A 146 -10.74 12.54 -1.21
N GLY A 147 -12.04 12.52 -0.90
CA GLY A 147 -12.56 11.92 0.31
C GLY A 147 -12.31 10.42 0.40
N PHE A 148 -12.65 9.65 -0.64
CA PHE A 148 -12.35 8.22 -0.70
C PHE A 148 -10.85 7.94 -0.76
N GLY A 149 -10.06 8.81 -1.39
CA GLY A 149 -8.60 8.75 -1.35
C GLY A 149 -8.05 8.90 0.07
N LEU A 150 -8.57 9.83 0.89
CA LEU A 150 -8.21 9.99 2.31
C LEU A 150 -8.64 8.77 3.13
N LEU A 151 -9.81 8.19 2.86
CA LEU A 151 -10.27 6.95 3.49
C LEU A 151 -9.47 5.72 3.03
N SER A 152 -8.69 5.83 1.94
CA SER A 152 -7.77 4.78 1.47
C SER A 152 -6.39 4.89 2.13
N LYS A 153 -5.82 6.09 2.11
CA LYS A 153 -4.50 6.39 2.70
C LYS A 153 -4.40 7.89 2.98
N TYR A 154 -4.01 8.26 4.19
CA TYR A 154 -3.88 9.69 4.55
C TYR A 154 -2.87 10.46 3.69
N ALA A 155 -1.98 9.77 2.95
CA ALA A 155 -1.12 10.40 1.95
C ALA A 155 -1.88 11.12 0.82
N MET A 156 -3.20 10.89 0.66
CA MET A 156 -4.04 11.69 -0.23
C MET A 156 -4.04 13.18 0.13
N ILE A 157 -3.68 13.56 1.36
CA ILE A 157 -3.52 14.97 1.77
C ILE A 157 -2.48 15.71 0.93
N TYR A 158 -1.55 15.00 0.29
CA TYR A 158 -0.60 15.61 -0.64
C TYR A 158 -1.29 16.19 -1.88
N PHE A 159 -2.50 15.71 -2.23
CA PHE A 159 -3.25 16.24 -3.37
C PHE A 159 -3.70 17.70 -3.19
N PRO A 160 -4.43 18.10 -2.12
CA PRO A 160 -4.74 19.50 -1.87
C PRO A 160 -3.48 20.37 -1.66
N ILE A 161 -2.40 19.84 -1.07
CA ILE A 161 -1.12 20.56 -0.97
C ILE A 161 -0.56 20.82 -2.37
N ALA A 162 -0.57 19.82 -3.26
CA ALA A 162 -0.15 19.98 -4.64
C ALA A 162 -1.05 20.98 -5.42
N MET A 163 -2.36 21.00 -5.15
CA MET A 163 -3.26 22.02 -5.70
C MET A 163 -2.86 23.43 -5.31
N VAL A 164 -2.54 23.67 -4.03
CA VAL A 164 -2.06 24.98 -3.54
C VAL A 164 -0.75 25.38 -4.23
N LEU A 165 0.20 24.46 -4.37
CA LEU A 165 1.44 24.72 -5.10
C LEU A 165 1.18 25.00 -6.58
N ALA A 166 0.25 24.28 -7.21
CA ALA A 166 -0.14 24.50 -8.60
C ALA A 166 -0.83 25.85 -8.82
N MET A 167 -1.54 26.42 -7.83
CA MET A 167 -2.08 27.77 -7.90
C MET A 167 -0.99 28.83 -8.16
N VAL A 168 0.19 28.65 -7.57
CA VAL A 168 1.30 29.57 -7.73
C VAL A 168 1.94 29.45 -9.11
N MET A 169 2.05 28.22 -9.62
CA MET A 169 2.76 27.90 -10.86
C MET A 169 1.89 27.99 -12.12
N ALA A 170 0.56 27.82 -12.00
CA ALA A 170 -0.36 27.75 -13.12
C ALA A 170 -1.61 28.62 -12.91
N PRO A 171 -1.74 29.78 -13.58
CA PRO A 171 -2.89 30.68 -13.45
C PRO A 171 -4.27 29.99 -13.66
N PRO A 172 -4.46 29.04 -14.58
CA PRO A 172 -5.74 28.33 -14.72
C PRO A 172 -6.11 27.53 -13.46
N VAL A 173 -5.14 26.88 -12.79
CA VAL A 173 -5.36 26.19 -11.50
C VAL A 173 -5.82 27.19 -10.45
N ARG A 174 -5.14 28.33 -10.34
CA ARG A 174 -5.52 29.38 -9.39
C ARG A 174 -6.97 29.86 -9.60
N ARG A 175 -7.38 30.10 -10.84
CA ARG A 175 -8.77 30.48 -11.16
C ARG A 175 -9.76 29.41 -10.73
N THR A 176 -9.42 28.13 -10.86
CA THR A 176 -10.27 27.00 -10.44
C THR A 176 -10.37 26.91 -8.93
N VAL A 177 -9.24 27.00 -8.22
CA VAL A 177 -9.20 26.87 -6.76
C VAL A 177 -9.91 28.03 -6.06
N LEU A 178 -9.97 29.19 -6.69
CA LEU A 178 -10.67 30.36 -6.16
C LEU A 178 -12.17 30.40 -6.51
N ARG A 179 -12.71 29.38 -7.21
CA ARG A 179 -14.15 29.28 -7.50
C ARG A 179 -14.93 28.88 -6.25
N PRO A 180 -16.10 29.50 -5.99
CA PRO A 180 -16.93 29.14 -4.84
C PRO A 180 -17.43 27.67 -4.91
N GLU A 181 -17.58 27.10 -6.11
CA GLU A 181 -17.98 25.70 -6.30
C GLU A 181 -16.95 24.72 -5.72
N LEU A 182 -15.71 25.13 -5.46
CA LEU A 182 -14.74 24.30 -4.77
C LEU A 182 -15.14 24.02 -3.30
N LEU A 183 -16.01 24.85 -2.71
CA LEU A 183 -16.61 24.55 -1.41
C LEU A 183 -17.41 23.26 -1.43
N LEU A 184 -18.10 22.95 -2.55
CA LEU A 184 -18.77 21.65 -2.71
C LEU A 184 -17.77 20.49 -2.69
N THR A 185 -16.63 20.63 -3.39
CA THR A 185 -15.53 19.65 -3.34
C THR A 185 -15.05 19.42 -1.90
N ALA A 186 -14.75 20.50 -1.19
CA ALA A 186 -14.27 20.43 0.20
C ALA A 186 -15.34 19.82 1.12
N SER A 187 -16.60 20.23 1.00
CA SER A 187 -17.71 19.71 1.82
C SER A 187 -17.92 18.20 1.64
N ILE A 188 -17.85 17.72 0.39
CA ILE A 188 -17.98 16.27 0.11
C ILE A 188 -16.76 15.52 0.67
N ALA A 189 -15.54 16.00 0.43
CA ALA A 189 -14.33 15.34 0.92
C ALA A 189 -14.32 15.25 2.45
N VAL A 190 -14.62 16.34 3.14
CA VAL A 190 -14.72 16.40 4.61
C VAL A 190 -15.88 15.54 5.10
N GLY A 191 -17.06 15.64 4.48
CA GLY A 191 -18.23 14.84 4.86
C GLY A 191 -17.98 13.33 4.82
N LEU A 192 -17.29 12.86 3.80
CA LEU A 192 -16.86 11.45 3.70
C LEU A 192 -15.85 11.07 4.80
N LEU A 193 -15.02 12.00 5.26
CA LEU A 193 -14.01 11.74 6.27
C LEU A 193 -14.56 11.80 7.71
N ILE A 194 -15.69 12.49 7.94
CA ILE A 194 -16.27 12.66 9.29
C ILE A 194 -16.41 11.33 10.05
N PRO A 195 -16.99 10.24 9.49
CA PRO A 195 -17.11 8.98 10.23
C PRO A 195 -15.76 8.41 10.68
N ASN A 196 -14.71 8.56 9.84
CA ASN A 196 -13.36 8.13 10.20
C ASN A 196 -12.74 9.02 11.29
N ILE A 197 -12.99 10.32 11.26
CA ILE A 197 -12.55 11.24 12.32
C ILE A 197 -13.22 10.86 13.65
N LEU A 198 -14.55 10.65 13.65
CA LEU A 198 -15.28 10.25 14.85
C LEU A 198 -14.80 8.91 15.40
N TRP A 199 -14.51 7.95 14.52
CA TRP A 199 -13.92 6.68 14.93
C TRP A 199 -12.55 6.87 15.59
N ASN A 200 -11.68 7.72 15.02
CA ASN A 200 -10.37 8.03 15.63
C ASN A 200 -10.51 8.68 16.99
N VAL A 201 -11.46 9.63 17.17
CA VAL A 201 -11.75 10.24 18.47
C VAL A 201 -12.19 9.19 19.50
N ALA A 202 -13.07 8.27 19.09
CA ALA A 202 -13.57 7.20 19.98
C ALA A 202 -12.50 6.12 20.29
N ASN A 203 -11.41 6.05 19.52
CA ASN A 203 -10.33 5.07 19.66
C ASN A 203 -8.96 5.75 19.92
N ASP A 204 -8.93 6.85 20.69
CA ASP A 204 -7.70 7.53 21.14
C ASP A 204 -6.71 7.88 20.01
N PHE A 205 -7.22 8.20 18.83
CA PHE A 205 -6.44 8.53 17.63
C PHE A 205 -5.40 7.46 17.23
N GLN A 206 -5.67 6.18 17.48
CA GLN A 206 -4.73 5.08 17.23
C GLN A 206 -4.16 5.10 15.81
N THR A 207 -4.99 5.31 14.77
CA THR A 207 -4.51 5.35 13.37
C THR A 207 -3.55 6.51 13.13
N VAL A 208 -3.85 7.67 13.69
CA VAL A 208 -3.01 8.87 13.56
C VAL A 208 -1.71 8.68 14.32
N ALA A 209 -1.79 8.19 15.56
CA ALA A 209 -0.63 7.90 16.41
C ALA A 209 0.31 6.87 15.74
N HIS A 210 -0.23 5.78 15.21
CA HIS A 210 0.55 4.79 14.47
C HIS A 210 1.19 5.39 13.20
N THR A 211 0.47 6.25 12.47
CA THR A 211 1.01 6.92 11.28
C THR A 211 2.15 7.86 11.65
N ALA A 212 2.03 8.61 12.74
CA ALA A 212 3.09 9.46 13.27
C ALA A 212 4.30 8.64 13.76
N ALA A 213 4.06 7.51 14.45
CA ALA A 213 5.13 6.62 14.91
C ALA A 213 5.94 6.03 13.74
N ASN A 214 5.30 5.76 12.59
CA ASN A 214 5.99 5.31 11.39
C ASN A 214 7.00 6.31 10.82
N ALA A 215 6.85 7.61 11.11
CA ALA A 215 7.84 8.62 10.77
C ALA A 215 9.18 8.36 11.49
N ASN A 216 9.16 7.64 12.63
CA ASN A 216 10.34 7.18 13.35
C ASN A 216 11.35 8.29 13.61
N TRP A 217 10.88 9.43 14.10
CA TRP A 217 11.72 10.57 14.46
C TRP A 217 12.35 10.34 15.84
N GLY A 218 13.42 9.54 15.86
CA GLY A 218 14.18 9.22 17.06
C GLY A 218 15.29 10.23 17.37
N ALA A 219 16.16 9.88 18.31
CA ALA A 219 17.27 10.74 18.77
C ALA A 219 18.33 11.05 17.69
N SER A 220 18.42 10.23 16.64
CA SER A 220 19.36 10.40 15.53
C SER A 220 18.60 10.82 14.27
N LEU A 221 18.50 12.12 14.03
CA LEU A 221 17.97 12.72 12.81
C LEU A 221 19.09 12.95 11.77
N PHE A 222 18.71 13.32 10.54
CA PHE A 222 19.61 13.64 9.42
C PHE A 222 20.40 12.43 8.89
N LYS A 223 19.71 11.64 8.07
CA LYS A 223 20.22 10.39 7.46
C LYS A 223 20.34 10.52 5.95
N PRO A 224 21.38 11.18 5.41
CA PRO A 224 21.53 11.41 3.97
C PRO A 224 21.63 10.10 3.18
N GLY A 225 22.13 9.01 3.77
CA GLY A 225 22.14 7.69 3.16
C GLY A 225 20.73 7.15 2.86
N ASN A 226 19.78 7.36 3.77
CA ASN A 226 18.39 6.95 3.55
C ASN A 226 17.72 7.76 2.44
N LEU A 227 18.04 9.05 2.32
CA LEU A 227 17.59 9.88 1.20
C LEU A 227 18.13 9.34 -0.14
N LEU A 228 19.43 9.02 -0.20
CA LEU A 228 20.03 8.46 -1.41
C LEU A 228 19.39 7.12 -1.79
N THR A 229 19.24 6.22 -0.83
CA THR A 229 18.54 4.94 -1.02
C THR A 229 17.12 5.16 -1.55
N PHE A 230 16.35 6.03 -0.92
CA PHE A 230 15.00 6.35 -1.36
C PHE A 230 14.96 6.87 -2.81
N ILE A 231 15.88 7.79 -3.20
CA ILE A 231 15.93 8.31 -4.57
C ILE A 231 16.29 7.19 -5.58
N VAL A 232 17.25 6.33 -5.25
CA VAL A 232 17.64 5.20 -6.12
C VAL A 232 16.46 4.22 -6.29
N GLU A 233 15.72 3.93 -5.24
CA GLU A 233 14.54 3.07 -5.28
C GLU A 233 13.44 3.60 -6.22
N GLN A 234 13.34 4.94 -6.41
CA GLN A 234 12.35 5.50 -7.35
C GLN A 234 12.60 5.07 -8.80
N PHE A 235 13.87 4.84 -9.17
CA PHE A 235 14.22 4.29 -10.49
C PHE A 235 13.74 2.84 -10.64
N ALA A 236 13.71 2.07 -9.56
CA ALA A 236 13.18 0.71 -9.59
C ALA A 236 11.65 0.69 -9.71
N ILE A 237 10.94 1.62 -9.06
CA ILE A 237 9.46 1.65 -9.04
C ILE A 237 8.88 2.18 -10.36
N ALA A 238 9.35 3.34 -10.84
CA ALA A 238 8.85 3.97 -12.07
C ALA A 238 9.52 3.45 -13.33
N GLY A 239 10.64 2.74 -13.17
CA GLY A 239 11.56 2.40 -14.22
C GLY A 239 12.56 3.52 -14.53
N PRO A 240 13.83 3.17 -14.82
CA PRO A 240 14.94 4.14 -14.93
C PRO A 240 14.71 5.19 -16.02
N VAL A 241 14.09 4.81 -17.13
CA VAL A 241 13.85 5.73 -18.25
C VAL A 241 12.79 6.77 -17.88
N PHE A 242 11.63 6.37 -17.38
CA PHE A 242 10.56 7.32 -17.09
C PHE A 242 10.91 8.26 -15.94
N PHE A 243 11.53 7.74 -14.89
CA PHE A 243 11.97 8.59 -13.78
C PHE A 243 13.12 9.50 -14.18
N GLY A 244 14.11 9.00 -14.96
CA GLY A 244 15.21 9.81 -15.49
C GLY A 244 14.74 10.92 -16.42
N VAL A 245 13.79 10.63 -17.34
CA VAL A 245 13.17 11.65 -18.19
C VAL A 245 12.43 12.70 -17.38
N PHE A 246 11.68 12.29 -16.35
CA PHE A 246 11.02 13.25 -15.46
C PHE A 246 12.02 14.21 -14.78
N LEU A 247 13.12 13.67 -14.24
CA LEU A 247 14.18 14.51 -13.64
C LEU A 247 14.81 15.47 -14.67
N TRP A 248 15.02 14.99 -15.89
CA TRP A 248 15.52 15.81 -17.00
C TRP A 248 14.54 16.92 -17.38
N VAL A 249 13.25 16.62 -17.47
CA VAL A 249 12.16 17.60 -17.71
C VAL A 249 12.17 18.67 -16.61
N GLY A 250 12.24 18.27 -15.34
CA GLY A 250 12.32 19.17 -14.21
C GLY A 250 13.54 20.09 -14.25
N TYR A 251 14.72 19.53 -14.55
CA TYR A 251 15.96 20.28 -14.69
C TYR A 251 15.86 21.31 -15.82
N ARG A 252 15.36 20.93 -16.98
CA ARG A 252 15.18 21.84 -18.13
C ARG A 252 14.20 22.98 -17.82
N GLN A 253 13.10 22.67 -17.13
CA GLN A 253 12.13 23.67 -16.70
C GLN A 253 12.77 24.68 -15.76
N TRP A 254 13.53 24.20 -14.78
CA TRP A 254 14.24 25.04 -13.82
C TRP A 254 15.26 25.98 -14.50
N ARG A 255 16.00 25.48 -15.50
CA ARG A 255 16.98 26.25 -16.27
C ARG A 255 16.35 27.21 -17.29
N GLY A 256 15.03 27.29 -17.38
CA GLY A 256 14.33 28.15 -18.33
C GLY A 256 14.43 27.69 -19.80
N PHE A 257 14.92 26.49 -20.09
CA PHE A 257 14.96 25.91 -21.42
C PHE A 257 13.57 25.40 -21.85
N SER A 258 12.67 26.32 -22.05
CA SER A 258 11.24 26.11 -22.02
C SER A 258 10.62 25.70 -23.36
N LYS A 259 11.07 24.63 -23.98
CA LYS A 259 10.25 23.86 -24.93
C LYS A 259 10.19 22.41 -24.49
N VAL A 260 9.59 22.20 -23.31
CA VAL A 260 9.46 20.84 -22.74
C VAL A 260 8.22 20.14 -23.30
N THR A 261 7.15 20.89 -23.48
CA THR A 261 5.94 20.51 -24.23
C THR A 261 5.40 21.74 -24.94
N SER A 262 4.49 21.54 -25.89
CA SER A 262 3.83 22.60 -26.63
C SER A 262 3.08 23.62 -25.74
N ASP A 263 2.77 23.29 -24.48
CA ASP A 263 2.08 24.16 -23.52
C ASP A 263 2.74 24.13 -22.13
N LYS A 264 3.40 25.27 -21.78
CA LYS A 264 3.96 25.48 -20.43
C LYS A 264 2.93 25.38 -19.32
N THR A 265 1.70 25.77 -19.59
CA THR A 265 0.61 25.80 -18.61
C THR A 265 0.29 24.37 -18.15
N THR A 266 0.27 23.44 -19.07
CA THR A 266 0.05 22.02 -18.78
C THR A 266 1.14 21.44 -17.88
N ILE A 267 2.40 21.73 -18.15
CA ILE A 267 3.52 21.26 -17.31
C ILE A 267 3.42 21.85 -15.92
N ASN A 268 3.22 23.17 -15.83
CA ASN A 268 3.10 23.87 -14.57
C ASN A 268 1.90 23.39 -13.74
N ALA A 269 0.84 22.89 -14.38
CA ALA A 269 -0.28 22.28 -13.69
C ALA A 269 0.00 20.88 -13.17
N LEU A 270 0.83 20.07 -13.87
CA LEU A 270 1.11 18.66 -13.50
C LEU A 270 2.33 18.49 -12.57
N ILE A 271 3.38 19.31 -12.75
CA ILE A 271 4.62 19.19 -11.94
C ILE A 271 4.35 19.18 -10.44
N PRO A 272 3.48 20.03 -9.87
CA PRO A 272 3.19 20.01 -8.43
C PRO A 272 2.68 18.67 -7.92
N PHE A 273 1.89 17.94 -8.71
CA PHE A 273 1.37 16.63 -8.34
C PHE A 273 2.43 15.52 -8.40
N ALA A 274 3.54 15.73 -9.11
CA ALA A 274 4.72 14.87 -9.05
C ALA A 274 5.65 15.28 -7.91
N LEU A 275 5.94 16.59 -7.78
CA LEU A 275 6.93 17.09 -6.84
C LEU A 275 6.47 17.01 -5.39
N THR A 276 5.21 17.32 -5.09
CA THR A 276 4.73 17.38 -3.69
C THR A 276 4.95 16.07 -2.95
N PRO A 277 4.49 14.88 -3.45
CA PRO A 277 4.76 13.62 -2.78
C PRO A 277 6.26 13.32 -2.70
N LEU A 278 7.02 13.55 -3.77
CA LEU A 278 8.46 13.28 -3.79
C LEU A 278 9.21 14.13 -2.78
N VAL A 279 8.98 15.45 -2.74
CA VAL A 279 9.68 16.37 -1.85
C VAL A 279 9.36 16.06 -0.39
N ILE A 280 8.08 15.84 -0.05
CA ILE A 280 7.68 15.52 1.33
C ILE A 280 8.36 14.22 1.78
N VAL A 281 8.37 13.19 0.94
CA VAL A 281 8.98 11.91 1.30
C VAL A 281 10.51 11.97 1.24
N CYS A 282 11.13 12.76 0.37
CA CYS A 282 12.58 13.04 0.41
C CYS A 282 12.99 13.71 1.72
N VAL A 283 12.22 14.69 2.19
CA VAL A 283 12.46 15.33 3.49
C VAL A 283 12.33 14.31 4.62
N GLN A 284 11.30 13.46 4.59
CA GLN A 284 11.12 12.39 5.56
C GLN A 284 12.29 11.38 5.54
N ALA A 285 12.74 10.96 4.35
CA ALA A 285 13.88 10.06 4.18
C ALA A 285 15.18 10.68 4.70
N PHE A 286 15.37 11.98 4.48
CA PHE A 286 16.52 12.71 5.00
C PHE A 286 16.52 12.84 6.52
N ILE A 287 15.33 13.07 7.12
CA ILE A 287 15.20 13.19 8.58
C ILE A 287 15.35 11.82 9.26
N SER A 288 14.74 10.77 8.71
CA SER A 288 14.67 9.44 9.35
C SER A 288 14.74 8.33 8.31
N ARG A 289 13.61 7.74 7.97
CA ARG A 289 13.45 6.67 6.97
C ARG A 289 12.23 6.93 6.11
N ALA A 290 12.24 6.38 4.91
CA ALA A 290 11.05 6.30 4.06
C ALA A 290 11.07 4.97 3.30
N HIS A 291 9.90 4.39 3.06
CA HIS A 291 9.77 3.26 2.15
C HIS A 291 9.59 3.76 0.72
N ALA A 292 10.10 3.02 -0.24
CA ALA A 292 10.07 3.36 -1.66
C ALA A 292 8.66 3.75 -2.17
N ASN A 293 7.61 3.07 -1.68
CA ASN A 293 6.22 3.27 -2.09
C ASN A 293 5.54 4.49 -1.43
N TRP A 294 6.18 5.22 -0.52
CA TRP A 294 5.51 6.36 0.13
C TRP A 294 5.25 7.52 -0.82
N ALA A 295 6.03 7.66 -1.89
CA ALA A 295 5.84 8.69 -2.90
C ALA A 295 5.07 8.23 -4.16
N VAL A 296 4.39 7.08 -4.14
CA VAL A 296 3.72 6.51 -5.34
C VAL A 296 2.70 7.46 -5.98
N ALA A 297 2.10 8.35 -5.20
CA ALA A 297 1.16 9.38 -5.69
C ALA A 297 1.80 10.35 -6.71
N ALA A 298 3.12 10.42 -6.80
CA ALA A 298 3.83 11.21 -7.80
C ALA A 298 3.76 10.60 -9.21
N TYR A 299 3.69 9.27 -9.31
CA TYR A 299 3.89 8.57 -10.59
C TYR A 299 2.84 8.82 -11.67
N PRO A 300 1.53 9.03 -11.38
CA PRO A 300 0.57 9.41 -12.39
C PRO A 300 1.04 10.62 -13.22
N ALA A 301 1.50 11.68 -12.57
CA ALA A 301 2.00 12.88 -13.24
C ALA A 301 3.37 12.62 -13.91
N ILE A 302 4.27 11.90 -13.25
CA ILE A 302 5.60 11.54 -13.78
C ILE A 302 5.48 10.80 -15.12
N ILE A 303 4.65 9.75 -15.17
CA ILE A 303 4.48 8.94 -16.39
C ILE A 303 3.88 9.76 -17.54
N MET A 304 2.86 10.58 -17.27
CA MET A 304 2.28 11.45 -18.29
C MET A 304 3.31 12.42 -18.85
N LEU A 305 4.08 13.11 -17.99
CA LEU A 305 5.11 14.08 -18.41
C LEU A 305 6.25 13.40 -19.17
N ALA A 306 6.73 12.24 -18.71
CA ALA A 306 7.82 11.51 -19.36
C ALA A 306 7.42 11.00 -20.75
N VAL A 307 6.24 10.38 -20.86
CA VAL A 307 5.72 9.89 -22.14
C VAL A 307 5.46 11.03 -23.11
N ALA A 308 4.87 12.15 -22.66
CA ALA A 308 4.65 13.32 -23.48
C ALA A 308 5.96 13.88 -24.02
N TRP A 309 6.95 14.09 -23.14
CA TRP A 309 8.28 14.60 -23.54
C TRP A 309 8.95 13.72 -24.59
N LEU A 310 8.97 12.39 -24.39
CA LEU A 310 9.57 11.45 -25.35
C LEU A 310 8.89 11.49 -26.72
N HIS A 311 7.56 11.64 -26.77
CA HIS A 311 6.84 11.70 -28.04
C HIS A 311 7.08 13.03 -28.78
N GLU A 312 7.10 14.15 -28.08
CA GLU A 312 7.31 15.48 -28.66
C GLU A 312 8.74 15.70 -29.15
N HIS A 313 9.72 15.03 -28.53
CA HIS A 313 11.13 15.12 -28.91
C HIS A 313 11.61 14.01 -29.88
N ARG A 314 10.68 13.42 -30.62
CA ARG A 314 10.96 12.35 -31.62
C ARG A 314 11.58 11.08 -31.01
N ALA A 315 11.52 10.91 -29.71
CA ALA A 315 12.03 9.75 -28.97
C ALA A 315 10.90 8.77 -28.55
N ALA A 316 9.77 8.77 -29.25
CA ALA A 316 8.62 7.89 -28.96
C ALA A 316 9.01 6.39 -29.00
N TRP A 317 10.05 6.03 -29.75
CA TRP A 317 10.58 4.67 -29.78
C TRP A 317 11.15 4.26 -28.40
N VAL A 318 11.77 5.20 -27.65
CA VAL A 318 12.29 4.97 -26.29
C VAL A 318 11.13 4.62 -25.36
N ALA A 319 10.02 5.39 -25.40
CA ALA A 319 8.84 5.07 -24.60
C ALA A 319 8.30 3.67 -24.91
N LYS A 320 8.21 3.30 -26.18
CA LYS A 320 7.76 1.98 -26.64
C LYS A 320 8.70 0.86 -26.20
N ALA A 321 10.01 1.06 -26.35
CA ALA A 321 11.03 0.10 -25.93
C ALA A 321 11.00 -0.11 -24.42
N THR A 322 10.84 0.98 -23.65
CA THR A 322 10.70 0.93 -22.18
C THR A 322 9.44 0.16 -21.78
N VAL A 323 8.29 0.44 -22.39
CA VAL A 323 7.05 -0.32 -22.15
C VAL A 323 7.23 -1.79 -22.51
N GLY A 324 7.92 -2.10 -23.62
CA GLY A 324 8.25 -3.48 -24.02
C GLY A 324 9.11 -4.19 -22.97
N ALA A 325 10.16 -3.52 -22.48
CA ALA A 325 11.02 -4.06 -21.43
C ALA A 325 10.26 -4.28 -20.11
N HIS A 326 9.43 -3.33 -19.70
CA HIS A 326 8.58 -3.47 -18.52
C HIS A 326 7.52 -4.58 -18.69
N ALA A 327 6.96 -4.75 -19.89
CA ALA A 327 6.04 -5.83 -20.18
C ALA A 327 6.72 -7.22 -20.10
N ALA A 328 7.96 -7.32 -20.59
CA ALA A 328 8.77 -8.52 -20.44
C ALA A 328 9.08 -8.82 -18.96
N LEU A 329 9.44 -7.78 -18.19
CA LEU A 329 9.61 -7.90 -16.74
C LEU A 329 8.30 -8.33 -16.04
N THR A 330 7.17 -7.77 -16.45
CA THR A 330 5.85 -8.19 -15.94
C THR A 330 5.57 -9.67 -16.22
N LEU A 331 5.89 -10.12 -17.43
CA LEU A 331 5.73 -11.54 -17.79
C LEU A 331 6.65 -12.44 -16.95
N ALA A 332 7.91 -12.05 -16.78
CA ALA A 332 8.86 -12.77 -15.93
C ALA A 332 8.36 -12.84 -14.46
N PHE A 333 7.82 -11.76 -13.93
CA PHE A 333 7.23 -11.71 -12.60
C PHE A 333 6.01 -12.62 -12.47
N VAL A 334 5.11 -12.63 -13.46
CA VAL A 334 3.95 -13.52 -13.52
C VAL A 334 4.39 -15.00 -13.51
N LEU A 335 5.38 -15.35 -14.33
CA LEU A 335 5.92 -16.70 -14.37
C LEU A 335 6.56 -17.11 -13.03
N ALA A 336 7.31 -16.19 -12.40
CA ALA A 336 7.91 -16.40 -11.09
C ALA A 336 6.84 -16.67 -10.01
N LEU A 337 5.77 -15.88 -9.99
CA LEU A 337 4.69 -16.03 -9.01
C LEU A 337 3.81 -17.26 -9.25
N SER A 338 3.75 -17.76 -10.48
CA SER A 338 3.01 -18.99 -10.81
C SER A 338 3.81 -20.26 -10.50
N HIS A 339 5.16 -20.17 -10.40
CA HIS A 339 6.06 -21.32 -10.25
C HIS A 339 7.21 -21.01 -9.30
N PHE A 340 7.00 -21.12 -7.99
CA PHE A 340 8.03 -20.85 -6.97
C PHE A 340 9.29 -21.71 -7.14
N SER A 341 9.19 -22.92 -7.67
CA SER A 341 10.36 -23.75 -7.99
C SER A 341 11.32 -23.08 -8.98
N THR A 342 10.83 -22.21 -9.87
CA THR A 342 11.70 -21.43 -10.77
C THR A 342 12.44 -20.35 -10.00
N VAL A 343 11.76 -19.69 -9.05
CA VAL A 343 12.37 -18.67 -8.17
C VAL A 343 13.48 -19.30 -7.32
N ASP A 344 13.24 -20.51 -6.79
CA ASP A 344 14.21 -21.27 -5.98
C ASP A 344 15.45 -21.64 -6.81
N ARG A 345 15.27 -22.11 -8.04
CA ARG A 345 16.38 -22.45 -8.96
C ARG A 345 17.24 -21.23 -9.33
N LEU A 346 16.64 -20.05 -9.34
CA LEU A 346 17.35 -18.78 -9.61
C LEU A 346 18.01 -18.19 -8.36
N GLY A 347 17.90 -18.81 -7.18
CA GLY A 347 18.43 -18.31 -5.92
C GLY A 347 17.70 -17.08 -5.39
N LEU A 348 16.44 -16.85 -5.82
CA LEU A 348 15.66 -15.65 -5.48
C LEU A 348 14.57 -15.92 -4.42
N ALA A 349 14.66 -17.03 -3.68
CA ALA A 349 13.67 -17.42 -2.65
C ALA A 349 13.40 -16.31 -1.62
N SER A 350 14.44 -15.54 -1.25
CA SER A 350 14.31 -14.41 -0.31
C SER A 350 13.36 -13.31 -0.79
N ALA A 351 13.16 -13.16 -2.10
CA ALA A 351 12.28 -12.13 -2.69
C ALA A 351 10.78 -12.42 -2.47
N ILE A 352 10.42 -13.69 -2.24
CA ILE A 352 9.03 -14.14 -2.06
C ILE A 352 8.74 -14.69 -0.65
N LYS A 353 9.68 -14.59 0.28
CA LYS A 353 9.54 -15.13 1.64
C LYS A 353 8.33 -14.57 2.41
N GLU A 354 7.91 -13.34 2.12
CA GLU A 354 6.78 -12.68 2.79
C GLU A 354 5.41 -13.20 2.33
N ILE A 355 5.36 -13.94 1.22
CA ILE A 355 4.13 -14.51 0.64
C ILE A 355 4.21 -16.03 0.49
N ARG A 356 5.02 -16.69 1.33
CA ARG A 356 5.25 -18.14 1.25
C ARG A 356 5.36 -18.76 2.63
N GLY A 357 4.78 -19.96 2.82
CA GLY A 357 4.90 -20.81 4.00
C GLY A 357 4.07 -20.34 5.20
N TRP A 358 3.11 -19.43 5.01
CA TRP A 358 2.21 -19.00 6.08
C TRP A 358 1.12 -20.01 6.36
N GLU A 359 0.55 -20.62 5.33
CA GLU A 359 -0.44 -21.69 5.46
C GLU A 359 0.16 -22.91 6.18
N GLU A 360 1.31 -23.40 5.69
CA GLU A 360 2.03 -24.54 6.29
C GLU A 360 2.43 -24.27 7.74
N GLN A 361 2.94 -23.06 8.04
CA GLN A 361 3.30 -22.65 9.40
C GLN A 361 2.08 -22.61 10.33
N SER A 362 0.95 -22.09 9.84
CA SER A 362 -0.29 -22.02 10.62
C SER A 362 -0.80 -23.42 10.97
N HIS A 363 -0.84 -24.33 9.99
CA HIS A 363 -1.24 -25.72 10.21
C HIS A 363 -0.29 -26.46 11.16
N ALA A 364 1.03 -26.23 11.05
CA ALA A 364 2.01 -26.84 11.94
C ALA A 364 1.81 -26.39 13.41
N VAL A 365 1.48 -25.12 13.64
CA VAL A 365 1.16 -24.61 14.98
C VAL A 365 -0.19 -25.14 15.45
N ALA A 366 -1.20 -25.15 14.60
CA ALA A 366 -2.54 -25.64 14.95
C ALA A 366 -2.55 -27.12 15.35
N ALA A 367 -1.72 -27.95 14.69
CA ALA A 367 -1.56 -29.36 15.05
C ALA A 367 -1.03 -29.56 16.48
N MET A 368 -0.29 -28.62 17.02
CA MET A 368 0.24 -28.64 18.39
C MET A 368 -0.71 -28.04 19.43
N ALA A 369 -1.82 -27.42 18.99
CA ALA A 369 -2.72 -26.68 19.86
C ALA A 369 -3.76 -27.56 20.60
N ALA A 370 -3.80 -28.86 20.32
CA ALA A 370 -4.75 -29.76 20.95
C ALA A 370 -4.56 -29.81 22.48
N GLY A 371 -5.63 -29.53 23.23
CA GLY A 371 -5.60 -29.54 24.71
C GLY A 371 -5.19 -28.23 25.36
N TYR A 372 -4.98 -27.18 24.58
CA TYR A 372 -4.80 -25.80 25.08
C TYR A 372 -6.10 -24.99 24.95
N ASP A 373 -6.28 -24.02 25.84
CA ASP A 373 -7.44 -23.11 25.80
C ASP A 373 -7.31 -22.13 24.62
N ALA A 374 -6.09 -21.73 24.27
CA ALA A 374 -5.79 -20.85 23.14
C ALA A 374 -4.36 -21.01 22.64
N VAL A 375 -4.11 -20.54 21.42
CA VAL A 375 -2.76 -20.25 20.90
C VAL A 375 -2.48 -18.77 21.15
N MET A 376 -1.46 -18.49 21.95
CA MET A 376 -1.03 -17.15 22.32
C MET A 376 0.20 -16.76 21.52
N ILE A 377 0.15 -15.63 20.82
CA ILE A 377 1.21 -15.23 19.85
C ILE A 377 1.66 -13.80 20.12
N ASP A 378 2.97 -13.54 20.05
CA ASP A 378 3.56 -12.21 20.15
C ASP A 378 3.98 -11.61 18.79
N ASP A 379 3.91 -12.38 17.71
CA ASP A 379 4.27 -11.96 16.36
C ASP A 379 3.03 -11.60 15.53
N ARG A 380 2.98 -10.36 15.04
CA ARG A 380 1.87 -9.85 14.23
C ARG A 380 1.65 -10.63 12.93
N ALA A 381 2.72 -11.09 12.30
CA ALA A 381 2.63 -11.75 11.01
C ALA A 381 2.00 -13.14 11.15
N LEU A 382 2.44 -13.92 12.14
CA LEU A 382 1.84 -15.21 12.44
C LEU A 382 0.40 -15.06 12.93
N MET A 383 0.09 -14.05 13.75
CA MET A 383 -1.30 -13.76 14.17
C MET A 383 -2.22 -13.63 12.96
N GLY A 384 -1.84 -12.80 12.00
CA GLY A 384 -2.63 -12.61 10.77
C GLY A 384 -2.78 -13.88 9.97
N ALA A 385 -1.71 -14.64 9.79
CA ALA A 385 -1.71 -15.89 9.07
C ALA A 385 -2.64 -16.92 9.73
N MET A 386 -2.49 -17.14 11.03
CA MET A 386 -3.32 -18.11 11.76
C MET A 386 -4.80 -17.73 11.76
N LEU A 387 -5.14 -16.45 11.95
CA LEU A 387 -6.52 -15.99 11.88
C LEU A 387 -7.13 -16.19 10.47
N TYR A 388 -6.32 -16.19 9.43
CA TYR A 388 -6.78 -16.45 8.07
C TYR A 388 -6.83 -17.94 7.73
N TYR A 389 -5.74 -18.69 7.93
CA TYR A 389 -5.62 -20.08 7.51
C TYR A 389 -6.37 -21.04 8.44
N GLU A 390 -6.50 -20.71 9.72
CA GLU A 390 -7.27 -21.49 10.71
C GLU A 390 -8.71 -20.98 10.93
N ARG A 391 -9.24 -20.13 10.05
CA ARG A 391 -10.58 -19.51 10.16
C ARG A 391 -11.74 -20.50 10.21
N GLY A 392 -11.53 -21.73 9.79
CA GLY A 392 -12.53 -22.80 9.81
C GLY A 392 -12.44 -23.71 11.02
N THR A 393 -11.49 -23.50 11.90
CA THR A 393 -11.27 -24.30 13.11
C THR A 393 -11.84 -23.60 14.34
N PRO A 394 -12.18 -24.31 15.40
CA PRO A 394 -12.63 -23.73 16.68
C PRO A 394 -11.47 -23.19 17.53
N LEU A 395 -10.27 -23.04 16.94
CA LEU A 395 -9.07 -22.63 17.65
C LEU A 395 -9.16 -21.18 18.09
N GLU A 396 -9.06 -20.93 19.39
CA GLU A 396 -8.94 -19.57 19.92
C GLU A 396 -7.50 -19.07 19.74
N ILE A 397 -7.35 -17.91 19.08
CA ILE A 397 -6.05 -17.30 18.77
C ILE A 397 -6.03 -15.92 19.40
N VAL A 398 -5.05 -15.66 20.27
CA VAL A 398 -4.92 -14.46 21.08
C VAL A 398 -3.52 -13.87 21.01
N ALA A 399 -3.44 -12.55 21.13
CA ALA A 399 -2.18 -11.83 21.18
C ALA A 399 -1.74 -11.58 22.61
N ILE A 400 -0.44 -11.66 22.86
CA ILE A 400 0.16 -11.15 24.08
C ILE A 400 1.00 -9.92 23.77
N ASP A 401 0.83 -8.87 24.59
CA ASP A 401 1.69 -7.70 24.56
C ASP A 401 2.91 -7.94 25.49
N PRO A 402 4.12 -8.15 24.93
CA PRO A 402 5.30 -8.46 25.73
C PRO A 402 5.86 -7.26 26.49
N ASN A 403 5.50 -6.03 26.13
CA ASN A 403 6.09 -4.80 26.68
C ASN A 403 5.07 -3.86 27.34
N ALA A 404 3.83 -4.28 27.50
CA ALA A 404 2.70 -3.52 28.05
C ALA A 404 2.39 -2.21 27.27
N SER A 405 2.64 -2.24 25.95
CA SER A 405 2.45 -1.13 25.02
C SER A 405 1.86 -1.64 23.71
N ILE A 406 0.59 -1.35 23.45
CA ILE A 406 -0.10 -1.80 22.24
C ILE A 406 0.65 -1.32 20.99
N SER A 407 1.24 -2.25 20.26
CA SER A 407 2.06 -2.02 19.07
C SER A 407 1.35 -2.37 17.76
N HIS A 408 0.33 -3.24 17.82
CA HIS A 408 -0.43 -3.65 16.64
C HIS A 408 -1.89 -3.99 16.97
N HIS A 409 -2.71 -4.11 15.92
CA HIS A 409 -4.16 -4.31 16.00
C HIS A 409 -4.58 -5.48 16.90
N TYR A 410 -3.88 -6.61 16.82
CA TYR A 410 -4.30 -7.82 17.55
C TYR A 410 -4.10 -7.70 19.05
N GLU A 411 -3.06 -6.98 19.51
CA GLU A 411 -2.88 -6.68 20.93
C GLU A 411 -4.01 -5.81 21.49
N ALA A 412 -4.62 -4.97 20.65
CA ALA A 412 -5.75 -4.14 21.04
C ALA A 412 -7.09 -4.89 21.04
N PHE A 413 -7.31 -5.82 20.10
CA PHE A 413 -8.64 -6.37 19.82
C PHE A 413 -8.75 -7.90 20.00
N LYS A 414 -7.62 -8.60 20.16
CA LYS A 414 -7.51 -10.05 20.37
C LYS A 414 -6.58 -10.38 21.53
N ALA A 415 -6.59 -9.54 22.58
CA ALA A 415 -5.71 -9.68 23.73
C ALA A 415 -5.95 -10.98 24.49
N PHE A 416 -4.87 -11.56 25.02
CA PHE A 416 -4.91 -12.67 25.97
C PHE A 416 -5.74 -12.30 27.21
N ASP A 417 -6.67 -13.19 27.59
CA ASP A 417 -7.49 -13.05 28.81
C ASP A 417 -7.16 -14.16 29.81
N PRO A 418 -6.49 -13.87 30.94
CA PRO A 418 -6.08 -14.88 31.91
C PRO A 418 -7.26 -15.51 32.65
N ASP A 419 -8.46 -14.95 32.61
CA ASP A 419 -9.64 -15.57 33.23
C ASP A 419 -10.19 -16.70 32.37
N LYS A 420 -10.07 -16.60 31.05
CA LYS A 420 -10.52 -17.60 30.08
C LYS A 420 -9.43 -18.60 29.74
N HIS A 421 -8.20 -18.13 29.54
CA HIS A 421 -7.10 -18.92 29.00
C HIS A 421 -6.14 -19.31 30.12
N LYS A 422 -6.35 -20.49 30.74
CA LYS A 422 -5.58 -20.97 31.88
C LYS A 422 -4.28 -21.66 31.47
N ARG A 423 -4.32 -22.40 30.35
CA ARG A 423 -3.19 -23.09 29.75
C ARG A 423 -3.14 -22.80 28.28
N VAL A 424 -2.08 -22.19 27.79
CA VAL A 424 -1.95 -21.73 26.41
C VAL A 424 -0.70 -22.26 25.72
N LEU A 425 -0.81 -22.50 24.42
CA LEU A 425 0.34 -22.73 23.55
C LEU A 425 0.92 -21.37 23.16
N PHE A 426 2.04 -20.98 23.77
CA PHE A 426 2.73 -19.74 23.40
C PHE A 426 3.65 -19.96 22.22
N VAL A 427 3.54 -19.08 21.21
CA VAL A 427 4.28 -19.16 19.95
C VAL A 427 5.00 -17.85 19.69
N THR A 428 6.32 -17.90 19.50
CA THR A 428 7.18 -16.73 19.35
C THR A 428 8.32 -16.99 18.36
N THR A 429 8.88 -15.93 17.78
CA THR A 429 10.11 -16.02 16.96
C THR A 429 11.37 -16.21 17.81
N ARG A 430 11.29 -16.04 19.14
CA ARG A 430 12.42 -16.14 20.07
C ARG A 430 12.63 -17.57 20.55
N SER A 431 13.86 -17.95 20.68
CA SER A 431 14.23 -19.27 21.27
C SER A 431 14.20 -19.29 22.80
N ASP A 432 13.95 -18.14 23.44
CA ASP A 432 13.87 -17.97 24.89
C ASP A 432 12.44 -17.62 25.35
N ASP A 433 12.20 -17.71 26.65
CA ASP A 433 10.93 -17.43 27.32
C ASP A 433 10.80 -15.98 27.86
N ASN A 434 11.71 -15.10 27.47
CA ASN A 434 11.81 -13.73 28.03
C ASN A 434 10.53 -12.89 27.91
N HIS A 435 9.65 -13.21 26.96
CA HIS A 435 8.37 -12.52 26.79
C HIS A 435 7.27 -12.99 27.75
N VAL A 436 7.45 -14.13 28.44
CA VAL A 436 6.44 -14.75 29.29
C VAL A 436 6.92 -15.10 30.71
N ASN A 437 8.24 -15.24 30.95
CA ASN A 437 8.78 -15.71 32.23
C ASN A 437 8.47 -14.83 33.46
N TYR A 438 8.17 -13.55 33.22
CA TYR A 438 7.77 -12.62 34.29
C TYR A 438 6.25 -12.54 34.50
N ARG A 439 5.47 -13.36 33.78
CA ARG A 439 4.01 -13.37 33.83
C ARG A 439 3.39 -14.73 34.13
N PHE A 440 4.13 -15.81 33.89
CA PHE A 440 3.63 -17.17 34.05
C PHE A 440 4.58 -17.98 34.94
N LYS A 441 4.03 -18.87 35.79
CA LYS A 441 4.82 -19.72 36.69
C LYS A 441 5.29 -21.00 36.02
N GLN A 442 4.46 -21.55 35.16
CA GLN A 442 4.76 -22.79 34.44
C GLN A 442 5.07 -22.47 32.99
N ILE A 443 6.27 -22.79 32.56
CA ILE A 443 6.73 -22.63 31.19
C ILE A 443 7.57 -23.84 30.82
N THR A 444 7.10 -24.59 29.82
CA THR A 444 7.82 -25.77 29.32
C THR A 444 8.07 -25.63 27.84
N PRO A 445 9.33 -25.59 27.37
CA PRO A 445 9.64 -25.56 25.96
C PRO A 445 9.23 -26.85 25.27
N LEU A 446 8.54 -26.71 24.13
CA LEU A 446 8.09 -27.84 23.30
C LEU A 446 8.97 -28.04 22.05
N GLY A 447 9.88 -27.11 21.81
CA GLY A 447 10.73 -27.11 20.64
C GLY A 447 10.21 -26.18 19.52
N PRO A 448 10.95 -26.08 18.41
CA PRO A 448 10.57 -25.25 17.28
C PRO A 448 9.69 -25.98 16.27
N THR A 449 8.85 -25.21 15.55
CA THR A 449 8.34 -25.58 14.24
C THR A 449 9.08 -24.79 13.17
N THR A 450 9.46 -25.45 12.08
CA THR A 450 10.23 -24.82 11.02
C THR A 450 9.66 -25.20 9.67
N VAL A 451 9.40 -24.20 8.83
CA VAL A 451 8.87 -24.34 7.48
C VAL A 451 9.88 -23.82 6.47
N SER A 452 10.08 -24.53 5.38
CA SER A 452 10.96 -24.13 4.30
C SER A 452 10.28 -23.07 3.44
N LEU A 453 11.00 -21.96 3.17
CA LEU A 453 10.57 -20.90 2.27
C LEU A 453 11.26 -20.99 0.90
N GLY A 454 11.96 -22.11 0.62
CA GLY A 454 12.73 -22.36 -0.59
C GLY A 454 14.19 -21.91 -0.48
N GLY A 455 15.06 -22.56 -1.25
CA GLY A 455 16.51 -22.41 -1.08
C GLY A 455 16.93 -22.66 0.37
N ASP A 456 17.76 -21.79 0.90
CA ASP A 456 18.22 -21.86 2.32
C ASP A 456 17.33 -21.05 3.28
N GLN A 457 16.18 -20.53 2.79
CA GLN A 457 15.31 -19.71 3.61
C GLN A 457 14.37 -20.58 4.44
N MET A 458 14.32 -20.31 5.74
CA MET A 458 13.46 -21.02 6.70
C MET A 458 12.69 -20.01 7.54
N ARG A 459 11.48 -20.40 7.95
CA ARG A 459 10.72 -19.68 8.99
C ARG A 459 10.58 -20.58 10.20
N THR A 460 11.03 -20.09 11.35
CA THR A 460 11.05 -20.87 12.60
C THR A 460 10.31 -20.11 13.68
N TYR A 461 9.40 -20.83 14.35
CA TYR A 461 8.75 -20.37 15.59
C TYR A 461 9.03 -21.38 16.70
N HIS A 462 9.22 -20.87 17.90
CA HIS A 462 9.43 -21.66 19.11
C HIS A 462 8.12 -21.74 19.89
N LEU A 463 7.82 -22.93 20.41
CA LEU A 463 6.58 -23.24 21.10
C LEU A 463 6.86 -23.54 22.57
N PHE A 464 6.00 -23.00 23.43
CA PHE A 464 6.05 -23.21 24.87
C PHE A 464 4.65 -23.55 25.40
N ASP A 465 4.57 -24.56 26.27
CA ASP A 465 3.41 -24.82 27.12
C ASP A 465 3.44 -23.85 28.31
N VAL A 466 2.43 -23.01 28.45
CA VAL A 466 2.43 -21.91 29.41
C VAL A 466 1.16 -21.93 30.24
N ALA A 467 1.30 -21.88 31.58
CA ALA A 467 0.18 -21.90 32.51
C ALA A 467 0.47 -21.07 33.78
N GLU A 468 -0.57 -20.91 34.62
CA GLU A 468 -0.50 -20.19 35.89
C GLU A 468 -0.05 -18.73 35.74
N PHE A 469 -0.89 -17.93 35.06
CA PHE A 469 -0.64 -16.49 34.94
C PHE A 469 -0.68 -15.78 36.28
N PHE A 470 0.37 -15.03 36.62
CA PHE A 470 0.48 -14.21 37.83
C PHE A 470 0.80 -12.73 37.57
N GLY A 471 1.05 -12.39 36.30
CA GLY A 471 1.42 -11.04 35.90
C GLY A 471 0.25 -10.05 35.93
N LYS A 472 0.51 -8.79 35.53
CA LYS A 472 -0.56 -7.78 35.39
C LYS A 472 -1.38 -8.09 34.14
N ARG A 473 -2.73 -7.99 34.27
CA ARG A 473 -3.65 -8.09 33.14
C ARG A 473 -3.30 -7.02 32.08
N GLN A 474 -3.43 -7.38 30.81
CA GLN A 474 -3.48 -6.39 29.72
C GLN A 474 -4.77 -5.57 29.90
N ARG A 475 -4.65 -4.25 29.79
CA ARG A 475 -5.80 -3.33 29.90
C ARG A 475 -6.48 -3.14 28.57
#